data_04e40bfd871dffd12ea8ed915b3634f9
#
_entry.id   04e40bfd871dffd12ea8ed915b3634f9
#
_cell.length_a   1.000
_cell.length_b   1.000
_cell.length_c   1.000
_cell.angle_alpha   90.00
_cell.angle_beta   90.00
_cell.angle_gamma   90.00
#
_symmetry.space_group_name_H-M   'P 1'
#
loop_
_entity.id
_entity.type
_entity.pdbx_description
1 polymer ?
#
loop_
_entity_poly.entity_id
_entity_poly.type
_entity_poly.pdbx_seq_one_letter_code
_entity_poly.pdbx_strand_id
1 'polypeptide(L)'
;THIIKKEFNRDNIDLYHDNYSSPGLNKSYVVNKVLENFKSKAGQYIEILELEQFGKSLFIDNEIQVAESDEHLYSSTFVNSGLKLNSKKEKSAIIGGGDGGVARECISQNFGFIDWYELDSEVVDVCDKHLSKIGEKASEKNSVKCIWGDAFKSIKTVKDDTYDQIYVDLNDDQFCIDLAAKNMES
;
A
#
# COMPACT_ATOMS: atom_id res chain seq x y z
N THR A 1 -8.21 -5.64 -17.91
CA THR A 1 -9.43 -5.01 -17.35
C THR A 1 -10.48 -6.08 -17.20
N HIS A 2 -10.72 -6.57 -15.97
CA HIS A 2 -11.79 -7.52 -15.70
C HIS A 2 -13.07 -6.81 -15.22
N ILE A 3 -13.41 -5.69 -15.85
CA ILE A 3 -14.73 -5.09 -15.66
C ILE A 3 -15.70 -5.98 -16.43
N ILE A 4 -16.38 -6.87 -15.73
CA ILE A 4 -17.44 -7.66 -16.30
C ILE A 4 -18.68 -6.78 -16.29
N LYS A 5 -19.07 -6.24 -17.45
CA LYS A 5 -20.42 -5.70 -17.64
C LYS A 5 -21.42 -6.85 -17.47
N LYS A 6 -22.00 -6.99 -16.30
CA LYS A 6 -23.17 -7.81 -16.09
C LYS A 6 -24.38 -6.91 -16.22
N GLU A 7 -25.20 -7.14 -17.23
CA GLU A 7 -26.56 -6.59 -17.33
C GLU A 7 -27.38 -7.10 -16.13
N PHE A 8 -27.25 -6.44 -14.98
CA PHE A 8 -28.35 -6.41 -14.04
C PHE A 8 -29.34 -5.38 -14.56
N ASN A 9 -30.58 -5.77 -14.73
CA ASN A 9 -31.68 -5.06 -15.35
C ASN A 9 -32.12 -3.78 -14.60
N ARG A 10 -31.20 -2.99 -14.10
CA ARG A 10 -31.35 -1.63 -13.58
C ARG A 10 -30.02 -0.92 -13.78
N ASP A 11 -29.98 -0.06 -14.80
CA ASP A 11 -28.94 0.91 -15.07
C ASP A 11 -27.52 0.33 -15.27
N ASN A 12 -26.88 0.65 -16.36
CA ASN A 12 -25.52 0.26 -16.74
C ASN A 12 -24.50 0.49 -15.59
N ILE A 13 -24.47 -0.42 -14.62
CA ILE A 13 -23.56 -0.37 -13.49
C ILE A 13 -22.32 -1.19 -13.84
N ASP A 14 -21.17 -0.56 -13.90
CA ASP A 14 -19.90 -1.26 -14.03
C ASP A 14 -19.49 -1.85 -12.69
N LEU A 15 -19.37 -3.19 -12.62
CA LEU A 15 -18.94 -3.91 -11.42
C LEU A 15 -17.51 -4.42 -11.57
N TYR A 16 -16.70 -4.18 -10.57
CA TYR A 16 -15.42 -4.83 -10.38
C TYR A 16 -15.57 -6.03 -9.44
N HIS A 17 -15.12 -7.21 -9.85
CA HIS A 17 -15.22 -8.43 -9.06
C HIS A 17 -13.87 -8.81 -8.49
N ASP A 18 -13.76 -8.78 -7.17
CA ASP A 18 -12.65 -9.33 -6.43
C ASP A 18 -13.00 -10.77 -6.01
N ASN A 19 -12.38 -11.73 -6.68
CA ASN A 19 -12.56 -13.16 -6.43
C ASN A 19 -11.35 -13.79 -5.73
N TYR A 20 -10.35 -12.99 -5.37
CA TYR A 20 -9.04 -13.47 -4.96
C TYR A 20 -8.77 -13.32 -3.47
N SER A 21 -9.29 -12.29 -2.82
CA SER A 21 -8.95 -11.95 -1.44
C SER A 21 -9.38 -12.98 -0.38
N SER A 22 -10.30 -13.92 -0.71
CA SER A 22 -10.64 -14.99 0.21
C SER A 22 -11.35 -16.15 -0.52
N PRO A 23 -10.90 -17.41 -0.39
CA PRO A 23 -11.57 -18.55 -1.00
C PRO A 23 -13.04 -18.65 -0.57
N GLY A 24 -13.95 -18.69 -1.55
CA GLY A 24 -15.40 -18.81 -1.31
C GLY A 24 -16.11 -17.48 -1.01
N LEU A 25 -15.41 -16.35 -0.99
CA LEU A 25 -16.00 -15.01 -0.88
C LEU A 25 -15.83 -14.27 -2.20
N ASN A 26 -16.95 -13.85 -2.78
CA ASN A 26 -16.95 -12.96 -3.93
C ASN A 26 -17.35 -11.56 -3.48
N LYS A 27 -16.47 -10.58 -3.66
CA LYS A 27 -16.76 -9.16 -3.43
C LYS A 27 -17.00 -8.49 -4.78
N SER A 28 -17.92 -7.54 -4.83
CA SER A 28 -18.15 -6.73 -6.02
C SER A 28 -18.24 -5.27 -5.64
N TYR A 29 -17.56 -4.43 -6.38
CA TYR A 29 -17.52 -2.99 -6.17
C TYR A 29 -18.21 -2.29 -7.35
N VAL A 30 -19.03 -1.29 -7.06
CA VAL A 30 -19.60 -0.40 -8.08
C VAL A 30 -18.54 0.61 -8.47
N VAL A 31 -18.18 0.61 -9.76
CA VAL A 31 -17.13 1.48 -10.31
C VAL A 31 -17.77 2.66 -11.00
N ASN A 32 -17.55 3.86 -10.50
CA ASN A 32 -17.96 5.11 -11.11
C ASN A 32 -17.01 5.50 -12.24
N LYS A 33 -15.71 5.26 -12.06
CA LYS A 33 -14.69 5.65 -13.03
C LYS A 33 -13.41 4.83 -12.89
N VAL A 34 -12.80 4.47 -14.01
CA VAL A 34 -11.41 3.99 -14.08
C VAL A 34 -10.52 5.21 -14.29
N LEU A 35 -9.63 5.50 -13.33
CA LEU A 35 -8.73 6.65 -13.37
C LEU A 35 -7.38 6.29 -13.99
N GLU A 36 -6.86 5.10 -13.69
CA GLU A 36 -5.61 4.58 -14.22
C GLU A 36 -5.68 3.05 -14.29
N ASN A 37 -4.96 2.45 -15.23
CA ASN A 37 -4.92 1.00 -15.41
C ASN A 37 -3.72 0.67 -16.30
N PHE A 38 -2.72 -0.03 -15.75
CA PHE A 38 -1.51 -0.40 -16.48
C PHE A 38 -0.77 -1.57 -15.81
N LYS A 39 0.14 -2.17 -16.56
CA LYS A 39 1.10 -3.12 -15.99
C LYS A 39 2.42 -2.40 -15.76
N SER A 40 2.91 -2.41 -14.53
CA SER A 40 4.14 -1.75 -14.13
C SER A 40 5.39 -2.49 -14.65
N LYS A 41 6.54 -1.83 -14.56
CA LYS A 41 7.85 -2.44 -14.89
C LYS A 41 8.24 -3.54 -13.90
N ALA A 42 7.79 -3.46 -12.66
CA ALA A 42 7.95 -4.53 -11.67
C ALA A 42 7.08 -5.76 -11.96
N GLY A 43 6.11 -5.63 -12.88
CA GLY A 43 5.26 -6.71 -13.35
C GLY A 43 3.88 -6.76 -12.71
N GLN A 44 3.57 -5.86 -11.77
CA GLN A 44 2.29 -5.75 -11.10
C GLN A 44 1.23 -5.11 -12.03
N TYR A 45 -0.01 -5.56 -11.93
CA TYR A 45 -1.14 -4.93 -12.60
C TYR A 45 -1.79 -3.92 -11.66
N ILE A 46 -1.67 -2.64 -12.00
CA ILE A 46 -2.08 -1.52 -11.13
C ILE A 46 -3.33 -0.87 -11.71
N GLU A 47 -4.33 -0.67 -10.87
CA GLU A 47 -5.56 0.05 -11.20
C GLU A 47 -5.90 1.07 -10.12
N ILE A 48 -6.28 2.27 -10.55
CA ILE A 48 -6.92 3.26 -9.67
C ILE A 48 -8.36 3.41 -10.13
N LEU A 49 -9.27 3.01 -9.25
CA LEU A 49 -10.71 3.05 -9.51
C LEU A 49 -11.38 4.04 -8.55
N GLU A 50 -12.35 4.79 -9.07
CA GLU A 50 -13.27 5.55 -8.24
C GLU A 50 -14.51 4.69 -7.97
N LEU A 51 -14.62 4.21 -6.74
CA LEU A 51 -15.71 3.36 -6.28
C LEU A 51 -16.82 4.20 -5.66
N GLU A 52 -18.08 3.76 -5.79
CA GLU A 52 -19.22 4.49 -5.27
C GLU A 52 -19.18 4.66 -3.74
N GLN A 53 -18.79 3.61 -3.02
CA GLN A 53 -18.84 3.60 -1.55
C GLN A 53 -17.51 3.93 -0.89
N PHE A 54 -16.39 3.70 -1.57
CA PHE A 54 -15.05 3.77 -0.98
C PHE A 54 -14.21 4.95 -1.49
N GLY A 55 -14.73 5.68 -2.50
CA GLY A 55 -13.96 6.74 -3.15
C GLY A 55 -12.85 6.16 -4.04
N LYS A 56 -11.79 6.91 -4.22
CA LYS A 56 -10.67 6.42 -5.02
C LYS A 56 -9.94 5.31 -4.26
N SER A 57 -9.62 4.25 -4.98
CA SER A 57 -9.03 3.04 -4.42
C SER A 57 -7.95 2.50 -5.33
N LEU A 58 -6.88 1.98 -4.72
CA LEU A 58 -5.80 1.26 -5.40
C LEU A 58 -6.10 -0.22 -5.41
N PHE A 59 -5.94 -0.83 -6.57
CA PHE A 59 -5.93 -2.28 -6.75
C PHE A 59 -4.56 -2.70 -7.32
N ILE A 60 -3.99 -3.76 -6.79
CA ILE A 60 -2.80 -4.42 -7.32
C ILE A 60 -3.14 -5.88 -7.55
N ASP A 61 -2.89 -6.36 -8.76
CA ASP A 61 -3.15 -7.74 -9.18
C ASP A 61 -4.58 -8.22 -8.85
N ASN A 62 -5.56 -7.33 -9.05
CA ASN A 62 -6.99 -7.45 -8.81
C ASN A 62 -7.45 -7.46 -7.33
N GLU A 63 -6.57 -7.18 -6.39
CA GLU A 63 -6.89 -7.05 -4.97
C GLU A 63 -6.88 -5.58 -4.55
N ILE A 64 -7.91 -5.17 -3.78
CA ILE A 64 -7.94 -3.84 -3.19
C ILE A 64 -6.86 -3.72 -2.12
N GLN A 65 -6.02 -2.70 -2.24
CA GLN A 65 -4.93 -2.44 -1.30
C GLN A 65 -5.30 -1.32 -0.32
N VAL A 66 -5.89 -0.25 -0.84
CA VAL A 66 -6.25 0.93 -0.05
C VAL A 66 -7.42 1.66 -0.68
N ALA A 67 -8.24 2.32 0.15
CA ALA A 67 -9.29 3.22 -0.26
C ALA A 67 -9.27 4.53 0.54
N GLU A 68 -9.67 5.65 -0.11
CA GLU A 68 -9.70 6.97 0.56
C GLU A 68 -10.61 7.00 1.78
N SER A 69 -11.62 6.11 1.86
CA SER A 69 -12.63 6.13 2.91
C SER A 69 -12.13 5.69 4.28
N ASP A 70 -11.14 4.80 4.34
CA ASP A 70 -10.73 4.10 5.57
C ASP A 70 -9.21 4.04 5.80
N GLU A 71 -8.42 4.47 4.82
CA GLU A 71 -6.97 4.45 4.88
C GLU A 71 -6.42 5.10 6.17
N HIS A 72 -6.95 6.26 6.51
CA HIS A 72 -6.47 7.01 7.68
C HIS A 72 -6.61 6.19 8.99
N LEU A 73 -7.67 5.42 9.12
CA LEU A 73 -7.87 4.55 10.29
C LEU A 73 -6.82 3.43 10.32
N TYR A 74 -6.53 2.84 9.15
CA TYR A 74 -5.51 1.79 9.03
C TYR A 74 -4.13 2.34 9.39
N SER A 75 -3.64 3.34 8.68
CA SER A 75 -2.28 3.87 8.86
C SER A 75 -2.04 4.43 10.25
N SER A 76 -3.01 5.17 10.81
CA SER A 76 -2.88 5.70 12.16
C SER A 76 -2.87 4.61 13.23
N THR A 77 -3.71 3.58 13.09
CA THR A 77 -3.72 2.45 14.02
C THR A 77 -2.43 1.66 13.94
N PHE A 78 -1.93 1.42 12.72
CA PHE A 78 -0.72 0.66 12.49
C PHE A 78 0.51 1.34 13.11
N VAL A 79 0.74 2.62 12.81
CA VAL A 79 1.87 3.38 13.35
C VAL A 79 1.76 3.56 14.88
N ASN A 80 0.57 3.90 15.39
CA ASN A 80 0.36 4.05 16.83
C ASN A 80 0.53 2.73 17.60
N SER A 81 0.28 1.58 16.97
CA SER A 81 0.55 0.28 17.60
C SER A 81 2.04 0.05 17.80
N GLY A 82 2.87 0.39 16.81
CA GLY A 82 4.33 0.38 16.94
C GLY A 82 4.82 1.31 18.05
N LEU A 83 4.28 2.54 18.11
CA LEU A 83 4.65 3.53 19.14
C LEU A 83 4.29 3.11 20.56
N LYS A 84 3.28 2.27 20.77
CA LYS A 84 2.97 1.69 22.08
C LYS A 84 4.00 0.66 22.53
N LEU A 85 4.64 -0.02 21.58
CA LEU A 85 5.67 -1.02 21.88
C LEU A 85 7.04 -0.37 22.07
N ASN A 86 7.37 0.62 21.25
CA ASN A 86 8.61 1.39 21.35
C ASN A 86 8.34 2.86 20.98
N SER A 87 8.58 3.76 21.89
CA SER A 87 8.35 5.20 21.68
C SER A 87 9.50 5.94 20.96
N LYS A 88 10.62 5.28 20.71
CA LYS A 88 11.74 5.87 19.95
C LYS A 88 11.34 6.07 18.48
N LYS A 89 11.75 7.20 17.93
CA LYS A 89 11.36 7.66 16.58
C LYS A 89 12.51 8.32 15.81
N GLU A 90 13.75 8.03 16.17
CA GLU A 90 14.88 8.67 15.53
C GLU A 90 15.07 8.16 14.10
N LYS A 91 14.96 6.83 13.92
CA LYS A 91 15.05 6.20 12.61
C LYS A 91 14.12 5.01 12.49
N SER A 92 13.33 4.98 11.42
CA SER A 92 12.42 3.87 11.11
C SER A 92 12.62 3.35 9.69
N ALA A 93 12.19 2.10 9.47
CA ALA A 93 12.04 1.53 8.15
C ALA A 93 10.57 1.25 7.85
N ILE A 94 10.16 1.43 6.57
CA ILE A 94 8.89 0.98 6.04
C ILE A 94 9.20 0.03 4.90
N ILE A 95 8.57 -1.14 4.89
CA ILE A 95 8.73 -2.16 3.85
C ILE A 95 7.37 -2.35 3.17
N GLY A 96 7.27 -1.98 1.91
CA GLY A 96 6.01 -1.86 1.19
C GLY A 96 5.28 -0.55 1.47
N GLY A 97 3.96 -0.57 1.49
CA GLY A 97 3.13 0.61 1.75
C GLY A 97 3.23 1.68 0.66
N GLY A 98 3.25 1.24 -0.61
CA GLY A 98 3.43 2.12 -1.78
C GLY A 98 2.37 3.21 -1.94
N ASP A 99 1.24 3.14 -1.23
CA ASP A 99 0.24 4.20 -1.18
C ASP A 99 0.69 5.44 -0.39
N GLY A 100 1.72 5.28 0.48
CA GLY A 100 2.32 6.35 1.27
C GLY A 100 1.61 6.66 2.58
N GLY A 101 0.52 6.01 2.93
CA GLY A 101 -0.27 6.27 4.15
C GLY A 101 0.55 6.08 5.42
N VAL A 102 1.28 4.96 5.51
CA VAL A 102 2.17 4.68 6.66
C VAL A 102 3.29 5.70 6.76
N ALA A 103 3.89 6.07 5.61
CA ALA A 103 4.96 7.08 5.58
C ALA A 103 4.45 8.46 6.03
N ARG A 104 3.27 8.90 5.53
CA ARG A 104 2.59 10.12 5.99
C ARG A 104 2.36 10.08 7.49
N GLU A 105 1.85 8.97 8.02
CA GLU A 105 1.56 8.87 9.45
C GLU A 105 2.83 8.92 10.30
N CYS A 106 3.92 8.27 9.89
CA CYS A 106 5.21 8.40 10.55
C CYS A 106 5.71 9.86 10.58
N ILE A 107 5.56 10.60 9.46
CA ILE A 107 5.89 12.01 9.38
C ILE A 107 5.04 12.83 10.36
N SER A 108 3.73 12.60 10.40
CA SER A 108 2.80 13.30 11.30
C SER A 108 3.14 13.08 12.77
N GLN A 109 3.66 11.91 13.11
CA GLN A 109 4.11 11.53 14.45
C GLN A 109 5.54 12.02 14.77
N ASN A 110 6.15 12.83 13.90
CA ASN A 110 7.49 13.39 14.04
C ASN A 110 8.61 12.33 14.14
N PHE A 111 8.58 11.34 13.30
CA PHE A 111 9.73 10.46 13.10
C PHE A 111 10.88 11.25 12.46
N GLY A 112 12.13 11.01 12.90
CA GLY A 112 13.30 11.73 12.46
C GLY A 112 13.68 11.39 11.03
N PHE A 113 14.00 10.13 10.78
CA PHE A 113 14.35 9.61 9.44
C PHE A 113 13.60 8.35 9.14
N ILE A 114 13.16 8.21 7.87
CA ILE A 114 12.38 7.10 7.36
C ILE A 114 13.09 6.55 6.13
N ASP A 115 13.60 5.32 6.21
CA ASP A 115 14.03 4.57 5.03
C ASP A 115 12.81 3.76 4.52
N TRP A 116 12.28 4.15 3.36
CA TRP A 116 11.10 3.54 2.77
C TRP A 116 11.48 2.64 1.61
N TYR A 117 11.37 1.33 1.83
CA TYR A 117 11.69 0.27 0.87
C TYR A 117 10.42 -0.12 0.11
N GLU A 118 10.36 0.18 -1.17
CA GLU A 118 9.24 -0.15 -2.03
C GLU A 118 9.71 -0.82 -3.31
N LEU A 119 9.04 -1.93 -3.66
CA LEU A 119 9.38 -2.71 -4.84
C LEU A 119 9.15 -1.94 -6.12
N ASP A 120 8.02 -1.22 -6.19
CA ASP A 120 7.50 -0.61 -7.40
C ASP A 120 7.26 0.90 -7.24
N SER A 121 8.21 1.68 -7.74
CA SER A 121 8.08 3.15 -7.71
C SER A 121 6.86 3.66 -8.49
N GLU A 122 6.35 2.90 -9.47
CA GLU A 122 5.18 3.30 -10.26
C GLU A 122 3.88 3.23 -9.43
N VAL A 123 3.84 2.40 -8.37
CA VAL A 123 2.74 2.43 -7.37
C VAL A 123 2.74 3.76 -6.63
N VAL A 124 3.91 4.20 -6.14
CA VAL A 124 4.02 5.49 -5.44
C VAL A 124 3.64 6.66 -6.35
N ASP A 125 4.16 6.66 -7.59
CA ASP A 125 3.87 7.71 -8.57
C ASP A 125 2.37 7.84 -8.87
N VAL A 126 1.68 6.71 -9.06
CA VAL A 126 0.24 6.70 -9.37
C VAL A 126 -0.61 7.08 -8.15
N CYS A 127 -0.19 6.69 -6.95
CA CYS A 127 -0.85 7.09 -5.70
C CYS A 127 -0.67 8.58 -5.44
N ASP A 128 0.53 9.13 -5.60
CA ASP A 128 0.76 10.58 -5.49
C ASP A 128 -0.07 11.39 -6.49
N LYS A 129 -0.31 10.83 -7.68
CA LYS A 129 -1.12 11.47 -8.73
C LYS A 129 -2.62 11.43 -8.43
N HIS A 130 -3.18 10.29 -8.01
CA HIS A 130 -4.62 10.07 -7.93
C HIS A 130 -5.16 9.99 -6.50
N LEU A 131 -4.35 9.53 -5.54
CA LEU A 131 -4.66 9.32 -4.13
C LEU A 131 -3.85 10.29 -3.24
N SER A 132 -3.62 11.50 -3.72
CA SER A 132 -2.71 12.48 -3.11
C SER A 132 -3.00 12.82 -1.65
N LYS A 133 -4.21 12.54 -1.16
CA LYS A 133 -4.59 12.75 0.25
C LYS A 133 -4.07 11.62 1.17
N ILE A 134 -3.76 10.46 0.61
CA ILE A 134 -3.28 9.31 1.37
C ILE A 134 -1.83 9.53 1.78
N GLY A 135 -0.93 9.60 0.82
CA GLY A 135 0.51 9.73 1.07
C GLY A 135 0.98 11.16 1.30
N GLU A 136 0.21 12.17 0.89
CA GLU A 136 0.57 13.59 0.97
C GLU A 136 1.98 13.88 0.46
N LYS A 137 2.38 13.15 -0.59
CA LYS A 137 3.72 13.22 -1.17
C LYS A 137 4.82 12.93 -0.15
N ALA A 138 4.62 11.92 0.69
CA ALA A 138 5.60 11.50 1.67
C ALA A 138 6.96 11.18 1.03
N SER A 139 6.97 10.64 -0.19
CA SER A 139 8.17 10.34 -0.99
C SER A 139 9.06 11.55 -1.27
N GLU A 140 8.50 12.77 -1.30
CA GLU A 140 9.21 14.03 -1.58
C GLU A 140 9.75 14.71 -0.30
N LYS A 141 9.46 14.19 0.90
CA LYS A 141 9.87 14.83 2.17
C LYS A 141 11.34 14.56 2.50
N ASN A 142 12.03 15.57 2.99
CA ASN A 142 13.45 15.49 3.35
C ASN A 142 13.78 14.43 4.42
N SER A 143 12.81 14.06 5.25
CA SER A 143 12.96 13.02 6.26
C SER A 143 12.75 11.61 5.70
N VAL A 144 12.33 11.45 4.43
CA VAL A 144 12.06 10.18 3.79
C VAL A 144 13.10 9.89 2.71
N LYS A 145 13.66 8.70 2.77
CA LYS A 145 14.54 8.17 1.73
C LYS A 145 13.88 6.96 1.11
N CYS A 146 13.41 7.10 -0.13
CA CYS A 146 12.88 5.97 -0.90
C CYS A 146 14.03 5.09 -1.41
N ILE A 147 13.86 3.77 -1.26
CA ILE A 147 14.81 2.73 -1.67
C ILE A 147 14.03 1.76 -2.55
N TRP A 148 14.21 1.89 -3.85
CA TRP A 148 13.45 1.14 -4.84
C TRP A 148 14.01 -0.26 -5.06
N GLY A 149 13.12 -1.25 -5.14
CA GLY A 149 13.42 -2.63 -5.44
C GLY A 149 13.17 -3.59 -4.27
N ASP A 150 13.73 -4.79 -4.38
CA ASP A 150 13.54 -5.87 -3.40
C ASP A 150 14.07 -5.47 -2.02
N ALA A 151 13.16 -5.20 -1.09
CA ALA A 151 13.45 -4.80 0.28
C ALA A 151 14.27 -5.85 1.02
N PHE A 152 14.00 -7.14 0.82
CA PHE A 152 14.70 -8.23 1.50
C PHE A 152 16.15 -8.40 1.06
N LYS A 153 16.49 -7.92 -0.14
CA LYS A 153 17.89 -7.81 -0.55
C LYS A 153 18.57 -6.59 0.06
N SER A 154 17.87 -5.47 0.06
CA SER A 154 18.42 -4.19 0.51
C SER A 154 18.64 -4.18 2.02
N ILE A 155 17.72 -4.72 2.81
CA ILE A 155 17.77 -4.70 4.28
C ILE A 155 18.93 -5.58 4.84
N LYS A 156 19.35 -6.61 4.10
CA LYS A 156 20.51 -7.45 4.49
C LYS A 156 21.84 -6.69 4.54
N THR A 157 21.91 -5.53 3.93
CA THR A 157 23.11 -4.66 3.96
C THR A 157 23.06 -3.62 5.06
N VAL A 158 21.96 -3.53 5.78
CA VAL A 158 21.78 -2.60 6.90
C VAL A 158 22.42 -3.22 8.14
N LYS A 159 23.07 -2.39 8.95
CA LYS A 159 23.67 -2.83 10.21
C LYS A 159 22.58 -3.14 11.23
N ASP A 160 22.86 -4.10 12.10
CA ASP A 160 21.99 -4.39 13.23
C ASP A 160 21.74 -3.12 14.07
N ASP A 161 20.60 -3.07 14.74
CA ASP A 161 20.17 -1.94 15.59
C ASP A 161 20.11 -0.57 14.90
N THR A 162 19.95 -0.56 13.55
CA THR A 162 19.83 0.70 12.78
C THR A 162 18.50 1.39 12.98
N TYR A 163 17.41 0.61 13.13
CA TYR A 163 16.05 1.13 13.20
C TYR A 163 15.44 0.97 14.59
N ASP A 164 14.79 2.02 15.08
CA ASP A 164 13.97 1.96 16.28
C ASP A 164 12.66 1.21 16.05
N GLN A 165 12.12 1.31 14.83
CA GLN A 165 10.88 0.66 14.40
C GLN A 165 10.96 0.23 12.94
N ILE A 166 10.33 -0.90 12.63
CA ILE A 166 10.17 -1.41 11.27
C ILE A 166 8.68 -1.69 11.06
N TYR A 167 8.09 -1.07 10.06
CA TYR A 167 6.72 -1.28 9.62
C TYR A 167 6.74 -2.14 8.35
N VAL A 168 6.09 -3.29 8.39
CA VAL A 168 5.99 -4.20 7.24
C VAL A 168 4.55 -4.15 6.74
N ASP A 169 4.37 -3.49 5.61
CA ASP A 169 3.09 -3.24 4.97
C ASP A 169 3.11 -3.79 3.53
N LEU A 170 2.99 -5.10 3.44
CA LEU A 170 3.03 -5.87 2.19
C LEU A 170 1.63 -6.38 1.84
N ASN A 171 1.45 -6.73 0.56
CA ASN A 171 0.23 -7.40 0.11
C ASN A 171 -0.02 -8.69 0.90
N ASP A 172 -1.28 -9.04 1.09
CA ASP A 172 -1.72 -10.25 1.79
C ASP A 172 -1.49 -11.56 0.99
N ASP A 173 -0.71 -11.52 -0.08
CA ASP A 173 -0.30 -12.71 -0.82
C ASP A 173 0.47 -13.66 0.08
N GLN A 174 0.06 -14.94 0.11
CA GLN A 174 0.68 -15.97 0.94
C GLN A 174 2.20 -16.07 0.68
N PHE A 175 2.63 -15.84 -0.56
CA PHE A 175 4.06 -15.82 -0.90
C PHE A 175 4.81 -14.67 -0.20
N CYS A 176 4.21 -13.48 -0.13
CA CYS A 176 4.78 -12.33 0.57
C CYS A 176 4.84 -12.58 2.08
N ILE A 177 3.78 -13.17 2.66
CA ILE A 177 3.72 -13.54 4.07
C ILE A 177 4.79 -14.57 4.41
N ASP A 178 4.92 -15.64 3.62
CA ASP A 178 5.91 -16.70 3.82
C ASP A 178 7.35 -16.16 3.67
N LEU A 179 7.57 -15.26 2.73
CA LEU A 179 8.86 -14.64 2.50
C LEU A 179 9.24 -13.71 3.66
N ALA A 180 8.30 -12.91 4.16
CA ALA A 180 8.50 -12.06 5.31
C ALA A 180 8.83 -12.88 6.56
N ALA A 181 8.07 -13.94 6.84
CA ALA A 181 8.32 -14.84 7.97
C ALA A 181 9.73 -15.45 7.93
N LYS A 182 10.16 -15.99 6.78
CA LYS A 182 11.51 -16.57 6.63
C LYS A 182 12.64 -15.57 6.85
N ASN A 183 12.44 -14.29 6.52
CA ASN A 183 13.47 -13.27 6.68
C ASN A 183 13.49 -12.64 8.09
N MET A 184 12.42 -12.78 8.86
CA MET A 184 12.38 -12.35 10.27
C MET A 184 12.98 -13.37 11.24
N GLU A 185 13.09 -14.65 10.83
CA GLU A 185 13.71 -15.73 11.63
C GLU A 185 15.23 -15.84 11.41
N SER A 186 15.82 -15.13 10.47
CA SER A 186 17.24 -15.18 10.08
C SER A 186 18.01 -13.99 10.59
#